data_4013e75c7958e3ca6c314aad02ae34d5
#
_entry.id   4013e75c7958e3ca6c314aad02ae34d5
#
_cell.length_a   1.000
_cell.length_b   1.000
_cell.length_c   1.000
_cell.angle_alpha   90.00
_cell.angle_beta   90.00
_cell.angle_gamma   90.00
#
_symmetry.space_group_name_H-M   'P 1'
#
loop_
_entity.id
_entity.type
_entity.pdbx_description
1 polymer ?
#
loop_
_entity_poly.entity_id
_entity_poly.type
_entity_poly.pdbx_seq_one_letter_code
_entity_poly.pdbx_strand_id
1 'polypeptide(L)'
;MVVDDLRNISPTDLPKIPSLIWGSFPCQDLSVAGNGAGLQGNRSGTFWPFMSLIAELKADGRAPEMIALENVVGTLTSHSGADFTAICAALKELGYRFGAMVVDAALFLPQSRARLFIVAVREDLAVMGSVNGPQKSWHTTALQRAHDRLPSDLATS
;
A
#
# COMPACT_ATOMS: atom_id res chain seq x y z
N MET A 1 -17.59 -5.59 -16.52
CA MET A 1 -16.17 -5.75 -16.12
C MET A 1 -15.37 -4.88 -17.08
N VAL A 2 -14.68 -3.86 -16.58
CA VAL A 2 -13.77 -3.03 -17.37
C VAL A 2 -12.39 -3.70 -17.32
N VAL A 3 -11.75 -3.91 -18.45
CA VAL A 3 -10.37 -4.39 -18.55
C VAL A 3 -9.64 -3.37 -19.41
N ASP A 4 -8.83 -2.54 -18.77
CA ASP A 4 -8.11 -1.45 -19.43
C ASP A 4 -6.78 -1.17 -18.69
N ASP A 5 -5.92 -0.36 -19.29
CA ASP A 5 -4.76 0.20 -18.59
C ASP A 5 -5.25 1.12 -17.47
N LEU A 6 -4.66 0.98 -16.29
CA LEU A 6 -5.04 1.78 -15.10
C LEU A 6 -5.02 3.29 -15.38
N ARG A 7 -4.15 3.75 -16.27
CA ARG A 7 -4.04 5.15 -16.67
C ARG A 7 -5.23 5.68 -17.47
N ASN A 8 -6.06 4.77 -18.01
CA ASN A 8 -7.28 5.11 -18.74
C ASN A 8 -8.53 4.99 -17.87
N ILE A 9 -8.41 4.42 -16.66
CA ILE A 9 -9.54 4.24 -15.74
C ILE A 9 -9.80 5.57 -15.01
N SER A 10 -11.04 6.01 -15.05
CA SER A 10 -11.54 7.16 -14.31
C SER A 10 -12.38 6.74 -13.11
N PRO A 11 -12.61 7.59 -12.12
CA PRO A 11 -13.52 7.31 -11.00
C PRO A 11 -14.92 6.88 -11.45
N THR A 12 -15.40 7.37 -12.61
CA THR A 12 -16.74 7.06 -13.13
C THR A 12 -16.89 5.61 -13.61
N ASP A 13 -15.78 4.94 -13.90
CA ASP A 13 -15.77 3.53 -14.32
C ASP A 13 -15.89 2.56 -13.14
N LEU A 14 -15.75 3.09 -11.92
CA LEU A 14 -15.74 2.30 -10.69
C LEU A 14 -17.08 2.36 -9.96
N PRO A 15 -17.41 1.35 -9.11
CA PRO A 15 -18.60 1.37 -8.26
C PRO A 15 -18.70 2.64 -7.42
N LYS A 16 -19.90 2.98 -6.96
CA LYS A 16 -20.14 4.21 -6.18
C LYS A 16 -19.19 4.33 -4.98
N ILE A 17 -19.07 3.29 -4.18
CA ILE A 17 -18.12 3.20 -3.07
C ILE A 17 -17.54 1.80 -3.10
N PRO A 18 -16.27 1.62 -3.48
CA PRO A 18 -15.61 0.32 -3.41
C PRO A 18 -15.35 -0.07 -1.95
N SER A 19 -15.76 -1.26 -1.53
CA SER A 19 -15.40 -1.75 -0.20
C SER A 19 -13.92 -2.13 -0.13
N LEU A 20 -13.37 -2.68 -1.22
CA LEU A 20 -11.97 -3.07 -1.34
C LEU A 20 -11.43 -2.72 -2.71
N ILE A 21 -10.25 -2.12 -2.75
CA ILE A 21 -9.43 -2.01 -3.96
C ILE A 21 -8.15 -2.80 -3.73
N TRP A 22 -7.83 -3.68 -4.67
CA TRP A 22 -6.62 -4.50 -4.65
C TRP A 22 -5.64 -4.02 -5.71
N GLY A 23 -4.39 -3.78 -5.30
CA GLY A 23 -3.28 -3.43 -6.19
C GLY A 23 -2.12 -4.43 -6.08
N SER A 24 -1.69 -4.97 -7.23
CA SER A 24 -0.42 -5.70 -7.34
C SER A 24 0.36 -5.05 -8.47
N PHE A 25 1.49 -4.45 -8.17
CA PHE A 25 2.28 -3.66 -9.10
C PHE A 25 3.76 -4.07 -9.06
N PRO A 26 4.51 -3.89 -10.18
CA PRO A 26 5.94 -4.21 -10.23
C PRO A 26 6.75 -3.36 -9.23
N CYS A 27 7.72 -3.98 -8.56
CA CYS A 27 8.62 -3.31 -7.62
C CYS A 27 9.39 -2.12 -8.27
N GLN A 28 9.67 -2.21 -9.57
CA GLN A 28 10.37 -1.18 -10.34
C GLN A 28 9.57 0.12 -10.47
N ASP A 29 8.27 0.07 -10.27
CA ASP A 29 7.35 1.20 -10.44
C ASP A 29 7.34 2.18 -9.25
N LEU A 30 8.05 1.84 -8.17
CA LEU A 30 8.16 2.67 -6.97
C LEU A 30 9.31 3.70 -7.03
N SER A 31 9.98 3.82 -8.18
CA SER A 31 11.12 4.74 -8.34
C SER A 31 10.81 6.13 -7.77
N VAL A 32 11.47 6.46 -6.67
CA VAL A 32 11.33 7.72 -5.92
C VAL A 32 12.12 8.84 -6.62
N ALA A 33 12.02 8.94 -7.93
CA ALA A 33 12.57 10.06 -8.67
C ALA A 33 11.58 11.23 -8.65
N GLY A 34 11.52 11.94 -7.53
CA GLY A 34 10.67 13.13 -7.46
C GLY A 34 10.81 13.87 -6.12
N ASN A 35 11.28 15.10 -6.19
CA ASN A 35 11.49 16.07 -5.12
C ASN A 35 10.24 16.34 -4.26
N GLY A 36 9.82 15.42 -3.39
CA GLY A 36 8.85 15.70 -2.33
C GLY A 36 7.45 16.22 -2.74
N ALA A 37 7.07 16.10 -4.02
CA ALA A 37 5.82 16.65 -4.55
C ALA A 37 4.55 15.83 -4.19
N GLY A 38 4.62 14.92 -3.23
CA GLY A 38 3.48 14.07 -2.82
C GLY A 38 2.90 13.24 -3.98
N LEU A 39 1.61 12.99 -3.96
CA LEU A 39 0.88 12.23 -4.99
C LEU A 39 0.80 12.94 -6.35
N GLN A 40 1.08 14.24 -6.41
CA GLN A 40 0.99 15.06 -7.63
C GLN A 40 2.31 15.14 -8.43
N GLY A 41 3.37 14.48 -7.96
CA GLY A 41 4.66 14.45 -8.67
C GLY A 41 4.61 13.62 -9.95
N ASN A 42 5.39 14.03 -10.96
CA ASN A 42 5.56 13.29 -12.22
C ASN A 42 6.36 12.00 -11.94
N ARG A 43 5.68 10.90 -11.61
CA ARG A 43 6.27 9.62 -11.23
C ARG A 43 5.87 8.55 -12.23
N SER A 44 6.87 7.80 -12.71
CA SER A 44 6.66 6.67 -13.61
C SER A 44 6.16 5.44 -12.83
N GLY A 45 5.49 4.54 -13.53
CA GLY A 45 5.01 3.28 -12.98
C GLY A 45 3.50 3.25 -12.75
N THR A 46 2.99 2.10 -12.30
CA THR A 46 1.56 1.87 -12.07
C THR A 46 1.09 2.21 -10.66
N PHE A 47 2.02 2.26 -9.69
CA PHE A 47 1.67 2.59 -8.29
C PHE A 47 1.09 3.99 -8.14
N TRP A 48 1.74 5.00 -8.73
CA TRP A 48 1.31 6.39 -8.56
C TRP A 48 -0.01 6.71 -9.26
N PRO A 49 -0.26 6.27 -10.51
CA PRO A 49 -1.60 6.35 -11.11
C PRO A 49 -2.67 5.65 -10.27
N PHE A 50 -2.36 4.50 -9.66
CA PHE A 50 -3.28 3.82 -8.75
C PHE A 50 -3.62 4.68 -7.52
N MET A 51 -2.62 5.29 -6.87
CA MET A 51 -2.85 6.16 -5.72
C MET A 51 -3.58 7.45 -6.12
N SER A 52 -3.32 7.99 -7.32
CA SER A 52 -4.05 9.15 -7.86
C SER A 52 -5.53 8.84 -8.06
N LEU A 53 -5.86 7.68 -8.61
CA LEU A 53 -7.24 7.24 -8.76
C LEU A 53 -7.96 7.14 -7.40
N ILE A 54 -7.28 6.65 -6.36
CA ILE A 54 -7.84 6.62 -5.00
C ILE A 54 -8.02 8.04 -4.45
N ALA A 55 -7.09 8.95 -4.73
CA ALA A 55 -7.21 10.35 -4.33
C ALA A 55 -8.42 11.04 -4.99
N GLU A 56 -8.66 10.77 -6.27
CA GLU A 56 -9.84 11.27 -7.01
C GLU A 56 -11.14 10.70 -6.42
N LEU A 57 -11.19 9.39 -6.14
CA LEU A 57 -12.33 8.77 -5.45
C LEU A 57 -12.58 9.41 -4.09
N LYS A 58 -11.51 9.73 -3.34
CA LYS A 58 -11.63 10.43 -2.05
C LYS A 58 -12.19 11.82 -2.22
N ALA A 59 -11.73 12.58 -3.22
CA ALA A 59 -12.24 13.92 -3.52
C ALA A 59 -13.73 13.91 -3.86
N ASP A 60 -14.22 12.85 -4.53
CA ASP A 60 -15.62 12.60 -4.84
C ASP A 60 -16.45 12.06 -3.65
N GLY A 61 -15.86 11.93 -2.45
CA GLY A 61 -16.52 11.33 -1.29
C GLY A 61 -16.77 9.83 -1.43
N ARG A 62 -16.02 9.14 -2.30
CA ARG A 62 -16.15 7.74 -2.68
C ARG A 62 -14.91 6.92 -2.30
N ALA A 63 -14.11 7.39 -1.34
CA ALA A 63 -12.90 6.69 -0.90
C ALA A 63 -13.20 5.23 -0.53
N PRO A 64 -12.42 4.26 -1.03
CA PRO A 64 -12.60 2.86 -0.67
C PRO A 64 -12.45 2.65 0.83
N GLU A 65 -13.21 1.71 1.39
CA GLU A 65 -13.09 1.37 2.82
C GLU A 65 -11.74 0.74 3.14
N MET A 66 -11.24 -0.09 2.22
CA MET A 66 -9.99 -0.84 2.36
C MET A 66 -9.17 -0.79 1.07
N ILE A 67 -7.85 -0.81 1.24
CA ILE A 67 -6.87 -0.98 0.16
C ILE A 67 -5.99 -2.16 0.54
N ALA A 68 -5.80 -3.10 -0.37
CA ALA A 68 -4.82 -4.17 -0.22
C ALA A 68 -3.77 -4.05 -1.33
N LEU A 69 -2.51 -3.98 -0.95
CA LEU A 69 -1.37 -3.92 -1.85
C LEU A 69 -0.54 -5.19 -1.72
N GLU A 70 -0.18 -5.79 -2.84
CA GLU A 70 0.73 -6.93 -2.89
C GLU A 70 2.01 -6.56 -3.63
N ASN A 71 3.14 -7.00 -3.09
CA ASN A 71 4.43 -6.81 -3.74
C ASN A 71 5.43 -7.91 -3.33
N VAL A 72 6.62 -7.88 -3.92
CA VAL A 72 7.73 -8.74 -3.51
C VAL A 72 8.31 -8.27 -2.17
N VAL A 73 8.88 -9.18 -1.38
CA VAL A 73 9.50 -8.85 -0.08
C VAL A 73 10.65 -7.85 -0.23
N GLY A 74 11.32 -7.84 -1.38
CA GLY A 74 12.40 -6.90 -1.70
C GLY A 74 12.01 -5.42 -1.59
N THR A 75 10.72 -5.08 -1.71
CA THR A 75 10.20 -3.71 -1.50
C THR A 75 10.55 -3.15 -0.12
N LEU A 76 10.67 -4.01 0.91
CA LEU A 76 11.06 -3.60 2.26
C LEU A 76 12.49 -3.05 2.35
N THR A 77 13.36 -3.43 1.42
CA THR A 77 14.78 -3.06 1.42
C THR A 77 15.20 -2.25 0.20
N SER A 78 14.35 -2.17 -0.79
CA SER A 78 14.59 -1.43 -2.04
C SER A 78 14.88 0.04 -1.73
N HIS A 79 15.90 0.61 -2.41
CA HIS A 79 16.39 1.97 -2.18
C HIS A 79 16.59 2.28 -0.69
N SER A 80 17.22 1.34 0.04
CA SER A 80 17.44 1.47 1.49
C SER A 80 16.16 1.60 2.33
N GLY A 81 15.02 1.09 1.83
CA GLY A 81 13.70 1.13 2.48
C GLY A 81 12.84 2.32 2.05
N ALA A 82 13.34 3.20 1.17
CA ALA A 82 12.60 4.37 0.72
C ALA A 82 11.30 4.02 -0.01
N ASP A 83 11.27 2.90 -0.75
CA ASP A 83 10.06 2.47 -1.47
C ASP A 83 8.93 2.08 -0.51
N PHE A 84 9.23 1.32 0.53
CA PHE A 84 8.25 0.98 1.56
C PHE A 84 7.74 2.23 2.30
N THR A 85 8.65 3.13 2.65
CA THR A 85 8.31 4.41 3.28
C THR A 85 7.40 5.25 2.38
N ALA A 86 7.65 5.29 1.07
CA ALA A 86 6.82 6.03 0.13
C ALA A 86 5.39 5.47 0.02
N ILE A 87 5.24 4.14 0.05
CA ILE A 87 3.91 3.49 0.09
C ILE A 87 3.17 3.89 1.38
N CYS A 88 3.83 3.77 2.53
CA CYS A 88 3.25 4.12 3.82
C CYS A 88 2.83 5.60 3.87
N ALA A 89 3.68 6.50 3.39
CA ALA A 89 3.39 7.93 3.32
C ALA A 89 2.18 8.24 2.42
N ALA A 90 2.09 7.61 1.25
CA ALA A 90 0.97 7.78 0.33
C ALA A 90 -0.37 7.31 0.95
N LEU A 91 -0.37 6.19 1.65
CA LEU A 91 -1.56 5.68 2.35
C LEU A 91 -1.98 6.64 3.47
N LYS A 92 -1.03 7.13 4.27
CA LYS A 92 -1.28 8.10 5.34
C LYS A 92 -1.84 9.42 4.83
N GLU A 93 -1.27 9.97 3.74
CA GLU A 93 -1.74 11.20 3.09
C GLU A 93 -3.21 11.08 2.64
N LEU A 94 -3.61 9.90 2.21
CA LEU A 94 -4.99 9.62 1.84
C LEU A 94 -5.91 9.32 3.04
N GLY A 95 -5.40 9.32 4.27
CA GLY A 95 -6.19 9.10 5.48
C GLY A 95 -6.50 7.63 5.75
N TYR A 96 -5.52 6.76 5.52
CA TYR A 96 -5.61 5.33 5.83
C TYR A 96 -4.63 4.96 6.95
N ARG A 97 -5.11 4.17 7.89
CA ARG A 97 -4.27 3.36 8.79
C ARG A 97 -3.86 2.10 8.05
N PHE A 98 -2.66 1.62 8.25
CA PHE A 98 -2.16 0.46 7.53
C PHE A 98 -1.35 -0.48 8.43
N GLY A 99 -1.29 -1.74 8.00
CA GLY A 99 -0.42 -2.75 8.55
C GLY A 99 0.22 -3.55 7.42
N ALA A 100 1.39 -4.12 7.69
CA ALA A 100 2.11 -4.93 6.71
C ALA A 100 2.39 -6.33 7.25
N MET A 101 2.38 -7.32 6.36
CA MET A 101 2.72 -8.70 6.67
C MET A 101 3.47 -9.36 5.50
N VAL A 102 4.32 -10.32 5.80
CA VAL A 102 4.94 -11.19 4.82
C VAL A 102 4.32 -12.57 4.93
N VAL A 103 3.75 -13.04 3.83
CA VAL A 103 3.12 -14.37 3.73
C VAL A 103 3.85 -15.18 2.67
N ASP A 104 4.29 -16.39 3.02
CA ASP A 104 4.84 -17.34 2.04
C ASP A 104 3.75 -18.32 1.62
N ALA A 105 3.58 -18.51 0.33
CA ALA A 105 2.68 -19.51 -0.23
C ALA A 105 2.97 -20.93 0.28
N ALA A 106 4.22 -21.22 0.71
CA ALA A 106 4.62 -22.49 1.31
C ALA A 106 3.80 -22.88 2.56
N LEU A 107 3.13 -21.92 3.18
CA LEU A 107 2.18 -22.17 4.28
C LEU A 107 0.89 -22.88 3.81
N PHE A 108 0.61 -22.86 2.51
CA PHE A 108 -0.65 -23.34 1.93
C PHE A 108 -0.43 -24.30 0.76
N LEU A 109 0.70 -24.19 0.07
CA LEU A 109 1.00 -24.90 -1.18
C LEU A 109 2.45 -25.39 -1.17
N PRO A 110 2.80 -26.47 -1.91
CA PRO A 110 4.18 -26.95 -2.05
C PRO A 110 5.02 -26.03 -2.97
N GLN A 111 4.98 -24.73 -2.74
CA GLN A 111 5.71 -23.71 -3.48
C GLN A 111 6.12 -22.58 -2.54
N SER A 112 7.41 -22.31 -2.39
CA SER A 112 7.88 -21.12 -1.68
C SER A 112 7.74 -19.89 -2.58
N ARG A 113 6.91 -18.93 -2.13
CA ARG A 113 6.67 -17.64 -2.79
C ARG A 113 6.30 -16.62 -1.73
N ALA A 114 7.28 -16.06 -1.07
CA ALA A 114 7.07 -15.02 -0.08
C ALA A 114 6.63 -13.70 -0.75
N ARG A 115 5.58 -13.07 -0.19
CA ARG A 115 5.02 -11.79 -0.66
C ARG A 115 4.77 -10.86 0.51
N LEU A 116 5.00 -9.59 0.25
CA LEU A 116 4.60 -8.49 1.12
C LEU A 116 3.15 -8.12 0.81
N PHE A 117 2.33 -8.08 1.83
CA PHE A 117 0.98 -7.53 1.79
C PHE A 117 0.92 -6.31 2.70
N ILE A 118 0.35 -5.22 2.20
CA ILE A 118 0.03 -4.03 2.99
C ILE A 118 -1.47 -3.87 2.91
N VAL A 119 -2.13 -3.90 4.06
CA VAL A 119 -3.58 -3.70 4.17
C VAL A 119 -3.82 -2.37 4.86
N ALA A 120 -4.58 -1.53 4.22
CA ALA A 120 -4.93 -0.22 4.72
C ALA A 120 -6.45 -0.09 4.87
N VAL A 121 -6.87 0.56 5.95
CA VAL A 121 -8.28 0.80 6.27
C VAL A 121 -8.46 2.29 6.53
N ARG A 122 -9.52 2.86 6.01
CA ARG A 122 -9.84 4.28 6.17
C ARG A 122 -9.92 4.64 7.67
N GLU A 123 -9.30 5.75 8.06
CA GLU A 123 -9.11 6.14 9.48
C GLU A 123 -10.43 6.36 10.23
N ASP A 124 -11.51 6.75 9.54
CA ASP A 124 -12.82 6.98 10.14
C ASP A 124 -13.61 5.71 10.42
N LEU A 125 -13.14 4.55 9.95
CA LEU A 125 -13.79 3.26 10.19
C LEU A 125 -13.28 2.64 11.49
N ALA A 126 -14.19 2.08 12.28
CA ALA A 126 -13.84 1.30 13.44
C ALA A 126 -13.27 -0.06 12.98
N VAL A 127 -12.02 -0.34 13.30
CA VAL A 127 -11.39 -1.65 13.05
C VAL A 127 -11.42 -2.46 14.34
N MET A 128 -12.19 -3.52 14.36
CA MET A 128 -12.15 -4.51 15.45
C MET A 128 -10.89 -5.38 15.28
N GLY A 129 -10.10 -5.49 16.35
CA GLY A 129 -8.92 -6.35 16.35
C GLY A 129 -7.66 -5.74 15.77
N SER A 130 -7.57 -4.41 15.67
CA SER A 130 -6.31 -3.72 15.37
C SER A 130 -5.22 -4.18 16.33
N VAL A 131 -4.18 -4.81 15.80
CA VAL A 131 -3.05 -5.28 16.60
C VAL A 131 -2.00 -4.18 16.62
N ASN A 132 -2.23 -3.15 17.43
CA ASN A 132 -1.22 -2.18 17.76
C ASN A 132 -0.20 -2.83 18.70
N GLY A 133 1.05 -2.77 18.38
CA GLY A 133 2.06 -3.15 19.33
C GLY A 133 3.29 -3.82 18.75
N PRO A 134 4.25 -4.04 19.65
CA PRO A 134 5.58 -4.49 19.29
C PRO A 134 5.54 -5.86 18.62
N GLN A 135 6.63 -6.16 18.02
CA GLN A 135 7.01 -7.35 17.28
C GLN A 135 6.23 -8.61 17.67
N LYS A 136 5.53 -9.18 16.72
CA LYS A 136 4.93 -10.51 16.85
C LYS A 136 5.93 -11.56 16.36
N SER A 137 5.87 -12.76 16.91
CA SER A 137 6.74 -13.87 16.56
C SER A 137 6.71 -14.27 15.06
N TRP A 138 5.65 -13.88 14.35
CA TRP A 138 5.47 -14.11 12.93
C TRP A 138 6.00 -12.97 12.02
N HIS A 139 6.43 -11.84 12.59
CA HIS A 139 7.07 -10.78 11.82
C HIS A 139 8.45 -11.22 11.35
N THR A 140 8.75 -11.07 10.07
CA THR A 140 10.08 -11.31 9.54
C THR A 140 11.04 -10.19 9.98
N THR A 141 12.32 -10.52 10.12
CA THR A 141 13.37 -9.52 10.45
C THR A 141 13.39 -8.36 9.44
N ALA A 142 13.10 -8.64 8.15
CA ALA A 142 13.05 -7.62 7.12
C ALA A 142 11.90 -6.63 7.36
N LEU A 143 10.72 -7.13 7.75
CA LEU A 143 9.57 -6.29 8.07
C LEU A 143 9.84 -5.43 9.31
N GLN A 144 10.43 -6.02 10.35
CA GLN A 144 10.78 -5.29 11.58
C GLN A 144 11.75 -4.15 11.28
N ARG A 145 12.84 -4.43 10.54
CA ARG A 145 13.81 -3.40 10.15
C ARG A 145 13.20 -2.30 9.27
N ALA A 146 12.26 -2.65 8.40
CA ALA A 146 11.55 -1.66 7.59
C ALA A 146 10.66 -0.78 8.46
N HIS A 147 9.93 -1.35 9.41
CA HIS A 147 9.13 -0.61 10.38
C HIS A 147 9.98 0.34 11.24
N ASP A 148 11.12 -0.14 11.77
CA ASP A 148 12.02 0.66 12.62
C ASP A 148 12.64 1.86 11.89
N ARG A 149 12.62 1.85 10.56
CA ARG A 149 13.10 2.96 9.71
C ARG A 149 12.01 3.96 9.35
N LEU A 150 10.74 3.63 9.58
CA LEU A 150 9.65 4.56 9.30
C LEU A 150 9.78 5.80 10.19
N PRO A 151 9.49 7.00 9.66
CA PRO A 151 9.22 8.18 10.47
C PRO A 151 8.18 7.90 11.54
N SER A 152 8.29 8.54 12.70
CA SER A 152 7.45 8.27 13.88
C SER A 152 5.95 8.43 13.61
N ASP A 153 5.58 9.37 12.77
CA ASP A 153 4.19 9.62 12.34
C ASP A 153 3.62 8.50 11.46
N LEU A 154 4.48 7.76 10.75
CA LEU A 154 4.11 6.59 9.94
C LEU A 154 4.14 5.29 10.75
N ALA A 155 5.02 5.18 11.73
CA ALA A 155 5.17 3.97 12.54
C ALA A 155 3.98 3.71 13.49
N THR A 156 3.17 4.73 13.77
CA THR A 156 2.00 4.69 14.67
C THR A 156 0.65 4.64 13.92
N SER A 157 0.68 4.49 12.63
CA SER A 157 -0.52 4.55 11.76
C SER A 157 -1.27 3.24 11.69
#